data_cf78121853404abcc1d624fa98019e70
#
_entry.id   cf78121853404abcc1d624fa98019e70
#
_cell.length_a   1.000
_cell.length_b   1.000
_cell.length_c   1.000
_cell.angle_alpha   90.00
_cell.angle_beta   90.00
_cell.angle_gamma   90.00
#
_symmetry.space_group_name_H-M   'P 1'
#
loop_
_entity.id
_entity.type
_entity.pdbx_description
1 polymer ?
#
loop_
_entity_poly.entity_id
_entity_poly.type
_entity_poly.pdbx_seq_one_letter_code
_entity_poly.pdbx_strand_id
1 'polypeptide(L)'
;MIQPGFSIINILHDLFYIMIGALIYASGYVFFQLPYHLVPGGTSGAAALVFYSTGLPVQYTYWAFNAVLLGVALKFLGFKFMFNTIIGVICLGVFMALFQLIAPIDTQHHFIKILDNPFMSCLIGAALEGVGLAVVFINNGSTGGTDIIAAVVNKFRDMSLGQVIVCTDFCIVSCGYFIFHDINLLIYSYITLIVTTVTLDYVVNNRRQSVQFFIISDKYEEISRTIASTGRGITVLTGIGWYTKEERKILVVLVRRRESPFVFRVIKEADPKALVSQSKVVGVFGNGFDHIKAK
;
A
#
# COMPACT_ATOMS: atom_id res chain seq x y z
N MET A 1 -28.89 -8.60 -0.10
CA MET A 1 -27.44 -8.27 -0.10
C MET A 1 -27.14 -7.51 1.18
N ILE A 2 -26.63 -8.20 2.18
CA ILE A 2 -26.33 -7.60 3.48
C ILE A 2 -24.96 -6.94 3.32
N GLN A 3 -24.93 -5.60 3.33
CA GLN A 3 -23.68 -4.88 3.54
C GLN A 3 -23.06 -5.46 4.84
N PRO A 4 -21.77 -5.82 4.87
CA PRO A 4 -21.16 -6.24 6.11
C PRO A 4 -21.30 -5.08 7.10
N GLY A 5 -22.10 -5.30 8.13
CA GLY A 5 -22.47 -4.31 9.13
C GLY A 5 -21.20 -3.64 9.68
N PHE A 6 -21.33 -2.38 10.04
CA PHE A 6 -20.34 -1.63 10.82
C PHE A 6 -20.06 -2.37 12.13
N SER A 7 -19.15 -3.36 12.07
CA SER A 7 -18.67 -4.00 13.28
C SER A 7 -17.62 -3.08 13.89
N ILE A 8 -17.83 -2.66 15.12
CA ILE A 8 -16.90 -1.86 15.91
C ILE A 8 -15.49 -2.51 15.90
N ILE A 9 -15.44 -3.84 15.91
CA ILE A 9 -14.20 -4.61 15.83
C ILE A 9 -13.42 -4.33 14.54
N ASN A 10 -14.11 -4.21 13.39
CA ASN A 10 -13.45 -3.91 12.11
C ASN A 10 -12.91 -2.47 12.07
N ILE A 11 -13.60 -1.53 12.71
CA ILE A 11 -13.13 -0.15 12.80
C ILE A 11 -11.89 -0.08 13.68
N LEU A 12 -11.93 -0.70 14.86
CA LEU A 12 -10.78 -0.74 15.77
C LEU A 12 -9.56 -1.40 15.12
N HIS A 13 -9.77 -2.46 14.36
CA HIS A 13 -8.73 -3.12 13.58
C HIS A 13 -8.12 -2.19 12.53
N ASP A 14 -8.97 -1.52 11.72
CA ASP A 14 -8.50 -0.57 10.70
C ASP A 14 -7.67 0.55 11.36
N LEU A 15 -8.17 1.13 12.47
CA LEU A 15 -7.50 2.21 13.19
C LEU A 15 -6.16 1.79 13.78
N PHE A 16 -6.07 0.59 14.36
CA PHE A 16 -4.83 0.06 14.91
C PHE A 16 -3.74 -0.06 13.84
N TYR A 17 -4.09 -0.59 12.66
CA TYR A 17 -3.12 -0.69 11.57
C TYR A 17 -2.78 0.67 10.93
N ILE A 18 -3.72 1.61 10.90
CA ILE A 18 -3.45 2.98 10.46
C ILE A 18 -2.43 3.65 11.38
N MET A 19 -2.55 3.47 12.71
CA MET A 19 -1.56 3.97 13.67
C MET A 19 -0.18 3.34 13.44
N ILE A 20 -0.11 2.03 13.25
CA ILE A 20 1.17 1.34 12.92
C ILE A 20 1.77 1.88 11.63
N GLY A 21 0.97 2.02 10.58
CA GLY A 21 1.43 2.56 9.30
C GLY A 21 1.96 3.99 9.43
N ALA A 22 1.24 4.85 10.15
CA ALA A 22 1.67 6.22 10.42
C ALA A 22 2.97 6.28 11.25
N LEU A 23 3.13 5.38 12.22
CA LEU A 23 4.35 5.28 13.02
C LEU A 23 5.55 4.85 12.18
N ILE A 24 5.38 3.85 11.31
CA ILE A 24 6.45 3.40 10.39
C ILE A 24 6.82 4.52 9.42
N TYR A 25 5.83 5.20 8.83
CA TYR A 25 6.06 6.35 7.95
C TYR A 25 6.85 7.44 8.66
N ALA A 26 6.38 7.89 9.83
CA ALA A 26 7.02 8.96 10.59
C ALA A 26 8.46 8.60 10.99
N SER A 27 8.73 7.32 11.31
CA SER A 27 10.09 6.87 11.63
C SER A 27 11.02 6.95 10.41
N GLY A 28 10.56 6.55 9.23
CA GLY A 28 11.32 6.67 7.98
C GLY A 28 11.66 8.13 7.66
N TYR A 29 10.67 9.00 7.77
CA TYR A 29 10.83 10.42 7.51
C TYR A 29 11.76 11.12 8.51
N VAL A 30 11.42 11.06 9.82
CA VAL A 30 12.13 11.88 10.83
C VAL A 30 13.56 11.40 11.08
N PHE A 31 13.80 10.10 11.09
CA PHE A 31 15.12 9.57 11.44
C PHE A 31 16.07 9.44 10.24
N PHE A 32 15.53 9.28 9.03
CA PHE A 32 16.38 9.00 7.87
C PHE A 32 16.38 10.11 6.82
N GLN A 33 15.27 10.83 6.64
CA GLN A 33 15.18 11.84 5.57
C GLN A 33 15.39 13.25 6.08
N LEU A 34 14.75 13.61 7.20
CA LEU A 34 14.82 14.96 7.76
C LEU A 34 16.27 15.42 8.06
N PRO A 35 17.19 14.59 8.60
CA PRO A 35 18.57 14.99 8.87
C PRO A 35 19.40 15.30 7.61
N TYR A 36 18.94 14.83 6.46
CA TYR A 36 19.58 15.05 5.15
C TYR A 36 18.87 16.09 4.30
N HIS A 37 17.88 16.79 4.85
CA HIS A 37 17.07 17.77 4.13
C HIS A 37 16.35 17.20 2.90
N LEU A 38 16.10 15.88 2.88
CA LEU A 38 15.40 15.25 1.78
C LEU A 38 13.93 15.69 1.78
N VAL A 39 13.40 15.91 0.59
CA VAL A 39 12.02 16.34 0.39
C VAL A 39 11.22 15.13 -0.09
N PRO A 40 10.44 14.47 0.80
CA PRO A 40 9.50 13.47 0.35
C PRO A 40 8.42 14.13 -0.51
N GLY A 41 7.62 13.34 -1.24
CA GLY A 41 6.47 13.87 -1.95
C GLY A 41 5.33 14.28 -1.01
N GLY A 42 4.23 14.69 -1.58
CA GLY A 42 3.00 14.95 -0.86
C GLY A 42 3.01 16.19 0.03
N THR A 43 2.02 16.24 0.93
CA THR A 43 1.94 17.33 1.91
C THR A 43 3.05 17.29 2.95
N SER A 44 3.61 16.12 3.24
CA SER A 44 4.80 16.00 4.09
C SER A 44 6.00 16.67 3.44
N GLY A 45 6.19 16.50 2.11
CA GLY A 45 7.22 17.21 1.35
C GLY A 45 7.01 18.72 1.30
N ALA A 46 5.78 19.16 1.02
CA ALA A 46 5.44 20.57 1.06
C ALA A 46 5.67 21.18 2.46
N ALA A 47 5.31 20.45 3.53
CA ALA A 47 5.56 20.88 4.90
C ALA A 47 7.06 20.90 5.25
N ALA A 48 7.84 19.95 4.71
CA ALA A 48 9.29 19.95 4.83
C ALA A 48 9.92 21.20 4.18
N LEU A 49 9.49 21.58 3.00
CA LEU A 49 9.96 22.80 2.33
C LEU A 49 9.69 24.06 3.17
N VAL A 50 8.51 24.15 3.77
CA VAL A 50 8.19 25.25 4.71
C VAL A 50 9.07 25.20 5.94
N PHE A 51 9.28 24.01 6.54
CA PHE A 51 10.19 23.84 7.68
C PHE A 51 11.61 24.30 7.36
N TYR A 52 12.17 23.89 6.22
CA TYR A 52 13.53 24.26 5.84
C TYR A 52 13.69 25.76 5.52
N SER A 53 12.63 26.42 5.06
CA SER A 53 12.67 27.85 4.73
C SER A 53 12.36 28.76 5.93
N THR A 54 11.52 28.32 6.87
CA THR A 54 10.98 29.17 7.95
C THR A 54 11.31 28.70 9.35
N GLY A 55 11.73 27.44 9.54
CA GLY A 55 11.94 26.82 10.85
C GLY A 55 10.63 26.37 11.54
N LEU A 56 9.45 26.56 10.93
CA LEU A 56 8.19 26.11 11.50
C LEU A 56 8.14 24.59 11.54
N PRO A 57 7.83 23.95 12.70
CA PRO A 57 7.75 22.50 12.81
C PRO A 57 6.84 21.87 11.76
N VAL A 58 7.32 20.77 11.13
CA VAL A 58 6.68 20.12 9.98
C VAL A 58 5.20 19.78 10.23
N GLN A 59 4.86 19.32 11.43
CA GLN A 59 3.51 18.89 11.79
C GLN A 59 2.45 19.99 11.67
N TYR A 60 2.77 21.24 11.97
CA TYR A 60 1.78 22.33 11.88
C TYR A 60 1.40 22.64 10.44
N THR A 61 2.39 22.74 9.57
CA THR A 61 2.18 23.00 8.14
C THR A 61 1.51 21.78 7.48
N TYR A 62 1.92 20.57 7.88
CA TYR A 62 1.31 19.33 7.42
C TYR A 62 -0.19 19.27 7.76
N TRP A 63 -0.59 19.60 9.00
CA TRP A 63 -1.99 19.64 9.38
C TRP A 63 -2.78 20.74 8.65
N ALA A 64 -2.20 21.91 8.45
CA ALA A 64 -2.83 23.01 7.74
C ALA A 64 -3.14 22.63 6.29
N PHE A 65 -2.18 22.08 5.55
CA PHE A 65 -2.40 21.59 4.18
C PHE A 65 -3.47 20.49 4.12
N ASN A 66 -3.42 19.55 5.05
CA ASN A 66 -4.38 18.45 5.07
C ASN A 66 -5.80 18.91 5.42
N ALA A 67 -5.97 19.89 6.28
CA ALA A 67 -7.29 20.46 6.58
C ALA A 67 -7.98 21.00 5.32
N VAL A 68 -7.23 21.69 4.46
CA VAL A 68 -7.74 22.21 3.18
C VAL A 68 -8.09 21.07 2.22
N LEU A 69 -7.18 20.10 2.04
CA LEU A 69 -7.38 18.98 1.12
C LEU A 69 -8.52 18.06 1.54
N LEU A 70 -8.65 17.78 2.83
CA LEU A 70 -9.77 17.01 3.39
C LEU A 70 -11.11 17.71 3.16
N GLY A 71 -11.17 19.04 3.31
CA GLY A 71 -12.34 19.83 3.00
C GLY A 71 -12.82 19.63 1.56
N VAL A 72 -11.91 19.63 0.60
CA VAL A 72 -12.21 19.39 -0.82
C VAL A 72 -12.61 17.92 -1.06
N ALA A 73 -11.95 16.98 -0.42
CA ALA A 73 -12.14 15.55 -0.64
C ALA A 73 -13.44 14.98 -0.04
N LEU A 74 -14.06 15.68 0.93
CA LEU A 74 -15.32 15.27 1.56
C LEU A 74 -16.41 14.88 0.56
N LYS A 75 -16.43 15.52 -0.60
CA LYS A 75 -17.44 15.29 -1.65
C LYS A 75 -17.21 13.99 -2.45
N PHE A 76 -15.99 13.48 -2.51
CA PHE A 76 -15.60 12.39 -3.42
C PHE A 76 -15.37 11.05 -2.72
N LEU A 77 -14.93 11.07 -1.47
CA LEU A 77 -14.55 9.88 -0.71
C LEU A 77 -15.64 9.53 0.31
N GLY A 78 -15.93 8.25 0.44
CA GLY A 78 -16.95 7.79 1.38
C GLY A 78 -16.61 8.08 2.85
N PHE A 79 -17.63 8.17 3.70
CA PHE A 79 -17.48 8.54 5.11
C PHE A 79 -16.45 7.72 5.88
N LYS A 80 -16.42 6.38 5.67
CA LYS A 80 -15.44 5.51 6.32
C LYS A 80 -14.00 5.86 5.95
N PHE A 81 -13.72 6.09 4.67
CA PHE A 81 -12.39 6.48 4.21
C PHE A 81 -11.97 7.83 4.79
N MET A 82 -12.88 8.80 4.80
CA MET A 82 -12.61 10.13 5.36
C MET A 82 -12.30 10.07 6.85
N PHE A 83 -13.10 9.33 7.63
CA PHE A 83 -12.86 9.16 9.07
C PHE A 83 -11.48 8.54 9.34
N ASN A 84 -11.16 7.45 8.64
CA ASN A 84 -9.86 6.80 8.75
C ASN A 84 -8.70 7.72 8.31
N THR A 85 -8.91 8.54 7.28
CA THR A 85 -7.91 9.49 6.80
C THR A 85 -7.66 10.61 7.81
N ILE A 86 -8.70 11.16 8.42
CA ILE A 86 -8.56 12.18 9.48
C ILE A 86 -7.70 11.63 10.62
N ILE A 87 -7.98 10.39 11.05
CA ILE A 87 -7.18 9.75 12.11
C ILE A 87 -5.75 9.51 11.64
N GLY A 88 -5.55 9.04 10.40
CA GLY A 88 -4.22 8.85 9.82
C GLY A 88 -3.40 10.14 9.80
N VAL A 89 -4.01 11.26 9.38
CA VAL A 89 -3.38 12.58 9.36
C VAL A 89 -3.01 13.06 10.77
N ILE A 90 -3.91 12.89 11.74
CA ILE A 90 -3.64 13.26 13.13
C ILE A 90 -2.51 12.40 13.69
N CYS A 91 -2.59 11.08 13.56
CA CYS A 91 -1.58 10.15 14.06
C CYS A 91 -0.20 10.42 13.44
N LEU A 92 -0.12 10.60 12.12
CA LEU A 92 1.14 10.89 11.46
C LEU A 92 1.76 12.19 11.95
N GLY A 93 0.98 13.27 12.05
CA GLY A 93 1.47 14.54 12.59
C GLY A 93 1.94 14.44 14.05
N VAL A 94 1.21 13.68 14.88
CA VAL A 94 1.62 13.44 16.28
C VAL A 94 2.91 12.63 16.34
N PHE A 95 3.03 11.55 15.54
CA PHE A 95 4.26 10.76 15.52
C PHE A 95 5.46 11.55 14.96
N MET A 96 5.25 12.37 13.94
CA MET A 96 6.29 13.30 13.47
C MET A 96 6.75 14.25 14.58
N ALA A 97 5.81 14.82 15.34
CA ALA A 97 6.14 15.70 16.47
C ALA A 97 6.91 14.96 17.57
N LEU A 98 6.43 13.77 17.96
CA LEU A 98 7.07 12.95 18.98
C LEU A 98 8.49 12.53 18.57
N PHE A 99 8.66 12.07 17.32
CA PHE A 99 9.98 11.66 16.84
C PHE A 99 10.94 12.83 16.67
N GLN A 100 10.47 14.02 16.30
CA GLN A 100 11.31 15.23 16.29
C GLN A 100 11.77 15.63 17.70
N LEU A 101 10.96 15.37 18.75
CA LEU A 101 11.36 15.61 20.14
C LEU A 101 12.38 14.57 20.65
N ILE A 102 12.29 13.32 20.17
CA ILE A 102 13.17 12.22 20.60
C ILE A 102 14.42 12.14 19.72
N ALA A 103 14.34 12.61 18.48
CA ALA A 103 15.46 12.56 17.54
C ALA A 103 16.66 13.30 18.13
N PRO A 104 17.85 12.67 18.15
CA PRO A 104 19.02 13.29 18.68
C PRO A 104 19.36 14.57 17.91
N ILE A 105 19.52 15.68 18.64
CA ILE A 105 19.83 16.99 18.09
C ILE A 105 21.23 17.36 18.58
N ASP A 106 22.08 17.84 17.67
CA ASP A 106 23.42 18.34 18.00
C ASP A 106 23.35 19.68 18.74
N THR A 107 24.45 20.08 19.36
CA THR A 107 24.63 21.38 20.04
C THR A 107 24.32 22.59 19.16
N GLN A 108 24.33 22.42 17.85
CA GLN A 108 23.96 23.41 16.83
C GLN A 108 22.49 23.31 16.36
N HIS A 109 21.64 22.57 17.04
CA HIS A 109 20.24 22.33 16.69
C HIS A 109 20.03 21.58 15.35
N HIS A 110 21.03 20.80 14.88
CA HIS A 110 20.88 19.94 13.74
C HIS A 110 20.56 18.51 14.18
N PHE A 111 19.66 17.83 13.44
CA PHE A 111 19.39 16.41 13.69
C PHE A 111 20.63 15.57 13.44
N ILE A 112 20.97 14.71 14.41
CA ILE A 112 22.09 13.77 14.27
C ILE A 112 21.72 12.72 13.23
N LYS A 113 22.61 12.51 12.28
CA LYS A 113 22.47 11.50 11.22
C LYS A 113 22.71 10.11 11.79
N ILE A 114 21.71 9.23 11.70
CA ILE A 114 21.83 7.82 12.13
C ILE A 114 22.77 7.04 11.20
N LEU A 115 22.77 7.39 9.93
CA LEU A 115 23.64 6.82 8.90
C LEU A 115 24.47 7.94 8.28
N ASP A 116 25.77 7.74 8.09
CA ASP A 116 26.61 8.76 7.47
C ASP A 116 26.41 8.89 5.94
N ASN A 117 25.87 7.86 5.32
CA ASN A 117 25.64 7.85 3.88
C ASN A 117 24.24 8.35 3.52
N PRO A 118 24.09 9.50 2.83
CA PRO A 118 22.79 10.06 2.47
C PRO A 118 21.99 9.15 1.51
N PHE A 119 22.64 8.40 0.64
CA PHE A 119 21.98 7.47 -0.26
C PHE A 119 21.34 6.31 0.49
N MET A 120 22.05 5.70 1.45
CA MET A 120 21.51 4.63 2.28
C MET A 120 20.33 5.13 3.15
N SER A 121 20.46 6.33 3.70
CA SER A 121 19.40 6.96 4.49
C SER A 121 18.16 7.23 3.62
N CYS A 122 18.36 7.73 2.40
CA CYS A 122 17.30 7.90 1.42
C CYS A 122 16.54 6.59 1.15
N LEU A 123 17.26 5.49 0.85
CA LEU A 123 16.65 4.20 0.52
C LEU A 123 15.85 3.61 1.69
N ILE A 124 16.44 3.60 2.88
CA ILE A 124 15.78 3.03 4.07
C ILE A 124 14.58 3.88 4.48
N GLY A 125 14.74 5.20 4.52
CA GLY A 125 13.64 6.12 4.82
C GLY A 125 12.49 5.95 3.84
N ALA A 126 12.77 5.96 2.53
CA ALA A 126 11.78 5.78 1.49
C ALA A 126 11.06 4.42 1.54
N ALA A 127 11.79 3.35 1.83
CA ALA A 127 11.20 2.03 1.99
C ALA A 127 10.24 1.97 3.19
N LEU A 128 10.64 2.53 4.35
CA LEU A 128 9.78 2.62 5.54
C LEU A 128 8.53 3.48 5.26
N GLU A 129 8.68 4.62 4.60
CA GLU A 129 7.54 5.45 4.19
C GLU A 129 6.58 4.69 3.27
N GLY A 130 7.11 4.03 2.25
CA GLY A 130 6.30 3.24 1.31
C GLY A 130 5.53 2.11 1.98
N VAL A 131 6.15 1.38 2.93
CA VAL A 131 5.49 0.36 3.73
C VAL A 131 4.42 0.99 4.63
N GLY A 132 4.77 2.06 5.36
CA GLY A 132 3.84 2.75 6.25
C GLY A 132 2.60 3.25 5.51
N LEU A 133 2.80 3.91 4.38
CA LEU A 133 1.74 4.40 3.50
C LEU A 133 0.87 3.25 2.97
N ALA A 134 1.48 2.15 2.53
CA ALA A 134 0.78 0.97 2.07
C ALA A 134 -0.13 0.37 3.16
N VAL A 135 0.36 0.28 4.40
CA VAL A 135 -0.43 -0.23 5.54
C VAL A 135 -1.66 0.66 5.78
N VAL A 136 -1.51 1.97 5.72
CA VAL A 136 -2.61 2.93 5.87
C VAL A 136 -3.64 2.74 4.74
N PHE A 137 -3.22 2.68 3.47
CA PHE A 137 -4.13 2.49 2.32
C PHE A 137 -4.86 1.14 2.34
N ILE A 138 -4.18 0.09 2.74
CA ILE A 138 -4.77 -1.26 2.85
C ILE A 138 -5.93 -1.28 3.85
N ASN A 139 -5.88 -0.42 4.88
CA ASN A 139 -6.91 -0.32 5.92
C ASN A 139 -7.89 0.86 5.67
N ASN A 140 -8.10 1.21 4.40
CA ASN A 140 -9.06 2.22 3.94
C ASN A 140 -8.83 3.61 4.56
N GLY A 141 -7.56 3.99 4.75
CA GLY A 141 -7.15 5.32 5.16
C GLY A 141 -6.19 5.94 4.16
N SER A 142 -5.74 7.13 4.46
CA SER A 142 -4.67 7.84 3.78
C SER A 142 -3.88 8.64 4.82
N THR A 143 -2.64 8.97 4.51
CA THR A 143 -1.84 9.90 5.30
C THR A 143 -2.15 11.36 4.96
N GLY A 144 -3.09 11.57 4.05
CA GLY A 144 -3.47 12.91 3.61
C GLY A 144 -2.69 13.37 2.37
N GLY A 145 -2.88 14.64 2.00
CA GLY A 145 -2.12 15.25 0.92
C GLY A 145 -2.46 14.70 -0.46
N THR A 146 -1.42 14.59 -1.28
CA THR A 146 -1.51 14.04 -2.64
C THR A 146 -2.02 12.60 -2.66
N ASP A 147 -1.89 11.88 -1.55
CA ASP A 147 -2.48 10.55 -1.33
C ASP A 147 -3.99 10.56 -1.49
N ILE A 148 -4.67 11.62 -1.04
CA ILE A 148 -6.11 11.79 -1.21
C ILE A 148 -6.43 11.92 -2.69
N ILE A 149 -5.62 12.69 -3.44
CA ILE A 149 -5.75 12.83 -4.89
C ILE A 149 -5.57 11.46 -5.54
N ALA A 150 -4.55 10.71 -5.14
CA ALA A 150 -4.29 9.37 -5.65
C ALA A 150 -5.47 8.42 -5.36
N ALA A 151 -6.06 8.48 -4.17
CA ALA A 151 -7.22 7.67 -3.82
C ALA A 151 -8.46 8.03 -4.67
N VAL A 152 -8.69 9.33 -4.93
CA VAL A 152 -9.77 9.79 -5.80
C VAL A 152 -9.54 9.34 -7.24
N VAL A 153 -8.36 9.55 -7.80
CA VAL A 153 -8.04 9.17 -9.19
C VAL A 153 -8.14 7.65 -9.36
N ASN A 154 -7.58 6.86 -8.43
CA ASN A 154 -7.65 5.40 -8.46
C ASN A 154 -9.10 4.88 -8.39
N LYS A 155 -10.03 5.64 -7.79
CA LYS A 155 -11.45 5.30 -7.77
C LYS A 155 -12.09 5.40 -9.16
N PHE A 156 -11.68 6.36 -9.99
CA PHE A 156 -12.29 6.66 -11.30
C PHE A 156 -11.45 6.18 -12.49
N ARG A 157 -10.17 5.95 -12.32
CA ARG A 157 -9.22 5.53 -13.36
C ARG A 157 -8.46 4.29 -12.93
N ASP A 158 -8.06 3.47 -13.89
CA ASP A 158 -7.23 2.28 -13.66
C ASP A 158 -5.73 2.65 -13.62
N MET A 159 -5.39 3.57 -12.70
CA MET A 159 -4.01 3.97 -12.41
C MET A 159 -3.62 3.45 -11.03
N SER A 160 -2.36 3.03 -10.86
CA SER A 160 -1.86 2.66 -9.51
C SER A 160 -1.78 3.90 -8.61
N LEU A 161 -1.82 3.68 -7.30
CA LEU A 161 -1.65 4.76 -6.34
C LEU A 161 -0.30 5.45 -6.52
N GLY A 162 0.78 4.65 -6.70
CA GLY A 162 2.12 5.18 -6.90
C GLY A 162 2.26 6.01 -8.17
N GLN A 163 1.63 5.60 -9.28
CA GLN A 163 1.66 6.39 -10.52
C GLN A 163 1.08 7.79 -10.33
N VAL A 164 -0.05 7.91 -9.63
CA VAL A 164 -0.68 9.21 -9.39
C VAL A 164 0.17 10.04 -8.45
N ILE A 165 0.72 9.43 -7.38
CA ILE A 165 1.60 10.10 -6.42
C ILE A 165 2.85 10.64 -7.13
N VAL A 166 3.52 9.86 -7.97
CA VAL A 166 4.69 10.32 -8.73
C VAL A 166 4.35 11.55 -9.57
N CYS A 167 3.23 11.50 -10.29
CA CYS A 167 2.83 12.63 -11.15
C CYS A 167 2.55 13.92 -10.33
N THR A 168 1.88 13.79 -9.18
CA THR A 168 1.53 14.96 -8.35
C THR A 168 2.71 15.50 -7.57
N ASP A 169 3.58 14.62 -7.09
CA ASP A 169 4.67 15.00 -6.19
C ASP A 169 5.92 15.46 -6.92
N PHE A 170 6.03 15.16 -8.22
CA PHE A 170 7.13 15.64 -9.06
C PHE A 170 7.31 17.14 -8.95
N CYS A 171 6.23 17.91 -8.99
CA CYS A 171 6.29 19.37 -8.85
C CYS A 171 6.77 19.79 -7.45
N ILE A 172 6.30 19.12 -6.39
CA ILE A 172 6.68 19.44 -5.01
C ILE A 172 8.18 19.22 -4.80
N VAL A 173 8.67 18.06 -5.22
CA VAL A 173 10.09 17.72 -5.12
C VAL A 173 10.95 18.70 -5.93
N SER A 174 10.49 19.08 -7.14
CA SER A 174 11.20 20.08 -7.98
C SER A 174 11.31 21.43 -7.29
N CYS A 175 10.29 21.85 -6.51
CA CYS A 175 10.34 23.08 -5.72
C CYS A 175 11.48 23.09 -4.69
N GLY A 176 11.94 21.93 -4.23
CA GLY A 176 13.09 21.82 -3.33
C GLY A 176 14.37 22.41 -3.92
N TYR A 177 14.55 22.33 -5.21
CA TYR A 177 15.72 22.93 -5.88
C TYR A 177 15.81 24.45 -5.71
N PHE A 178 14.66 25.14 -5.72
CA PHE A 178 14.65 26.59 -5.54
C PHE A 178 15.02 27.05 -4.11
N ILE A 179 14.91 26.15 -3.14
CA ILE A 179 15.25 26.43 -1.73
C ILE A 179 16.72 26.09 -1.46
N PHE A 180 17.16 24.92 -1.89
CA PHE A 180 18.49 24.41 -1.54
C PHE A 180 19.58 24.67 -2.56
N HIS A 181 19.22 24.92 -3.83
CA HIS A 181 20.14 25.09 -4.96
C HIS A 181 21.18 23.94 -5.06
N ASP A 182 20.83 22.75 -4.55
CA ASP A 182 21.68 21.54 -4.56
C ASP A 182 21.04 20.44 -5.42
N ILE A 183 21.73 20.10 -6.51
CA ILE A 183 21.27 19.07 -7.45
C ILE A 183 21.32 17.67 -6.86
N ASN A 184 22.26 17.39 -5.95
CA ASN A 184 22.39 16.08 -5.33
C ASN A 184 21.18 15.82 -4.41
N LEU A 185 20.76 16.84 -3.66
CA LEU A 185 19.59 16.79 -2.81
C LEU A 185 18.31 16.56 -3.62
N LEU A 186 18.20 17.21 -4.76
CA LEU A 186 17.08 17.01 -5.69
C LEU A 186 17.06 15.57 -6.23
N ILE A 187 18.22 15.03 -6.63
CA ILE A 187 18.33 13.65 -7.11
C ILE A 187 17.92 12.65 -6.00
N TYR A 188 18.42 12.82 -4.78
CA TYR A 188 18.04 11.95 -3.66
C TYR A 188 16.56 12.06 -3.33
N SER A 189 15.96 13.25 -3.42
CA SER A 189 14.51 13.42 -3.22
C SER A 189 13.69 12.72 -4.29
N TYR A 190 14.12 12.70 -5.55
CA TYR A 190 13.48 11.91 -6.60
C TYR A 190 13.66 10.39 -6.38
N ILE A 191 14.84 9.96 -5.93
CA ILE A 191 15.05 8.55 -5.55
C ILE A 191 14.10 8.16 -4.40
N THR A 192 13.97 9.03 -3.40
CA THR A 192 12.98 8.85 -2.32
C THR A 192 11.58 8.65 -2.88
N LEU A 193 11.11 9.57 -3.73
CA LEU A 193 9.79 9.50 -4.34
C LEU A 193 9.56 8.18 -5.10
N ILE A 194 10.52 7.77 -5.93
CA ILE A 194 10.44 6.53 -6.70
C ILE A 194 10.41 5.31 -5.79
N VAL A 195 11.32 5.22 -4.82
CA VAL A 195 11.42 4.07 -3.91
C VAL A 195 10.16 3.96 -3.04
N THR A 196 9.67 5.07 -2.50
CA THR A 196 8.43 5.11 -1.70
C THR A 196 7.24 4.60 -2.53
N THR A 197 7.06 5.10 -3.74
CA THR A 197 5.91 4.74 -4.59
C THR A 197 5.99 3.31 -5.12
N VAL A 198 7.17 2.81 -5.50
CA VAL A 198 7.37 1.41 -5.91
C VAL A 198 7.11 0.47 -4.73
N THR A 199 7.60 0.82 -3.53
CA THR A 199 7.35 0.04 -2.31
C THR A 199 5.87 0.03 -1.95
N LEU A 200 5.20 1.18 -2.01
CA LEU A 200 3.75 1.30 -1.82
C LEU A 200 2.99 0.36 -2.76
N ASP A 201 3.22 0.50 -4.07
CA ASP A 201 2.52 -0.30 -5.07
C ASP A 201 2.80 -1.79 -4.92
N TYR A 202 4.04 -2.16 -4.60
CA TYR A 202 4.40 -3.55 -4.35
C TYR A 202 3.62 -4.15 -3.17
N VAL A 203 3.57 -3.44 -2.03
CA VAL A 203 2.90 -3.93 -0.82
C VAL A 203 1.37 -3.97 -1.02
N VAL A 204 0.77 -2.92 -1.60
CA VAL A 204 -0.67 -2.85 -1.86
C VAL A 204 -1.10 -3.92 -2.86
N ASN A 205 -0.39 -4.05 -3.99
CA ASN A 205 -0.74 -5.00 -5.03
C ASN A 205 -0.51 -6.45 -4.59
N ASN A 206 0.54 -6.72 -3.80
CA ASN A 206 0.81 -8.08 -3.32
C ASN A 206 -0.31 -8.63 -2.44
N ARG A 207 -1.03 -7.78 -1.70
CA ARG A 207 -2.18 -8.19 -0.89
C ARG A 207 -3.42 -8.52 -1.72
N ARG A 208 -3.59 -7.92 -2.90
CA ARG A 208 -4.75 -8.12 -3.80
C ARG A 208 -4.55 -9.24 -4.79
N GLN A 209 -3.35 -9.83 -4.87
CA GLN A 209 -3.07 -10.87 -5.85
C GLN A 209 -3.96 -12.09 -5.65
N SER A 210 -4.56 -12.54 -6.74
CA SER A 210 -5.23 -13.83 -6.86
C SER A 210 -4.38 -14.80 -7.66
N VAL A 211 -4.61 -16.07 -7.46
CA VAL A 211 -3.95 -17.15 -8.19
C VAL A 211 -5.01 -18.08 -8.76
N GLN A 212 -4.74 -18.55 -9.95
CA GLN A 212 -5.54 -19.54 -10.63
C GLN A 212 -4.77 -20.87 -10.63
N PHE A 213 -5.45 -21.92 -10.25
CA PHE A 213 -4.95 -23.28 -10.32
C PHE A 213 -5.65 -24.02 -11.45
N PHE A 214 -4.87 -24.76 -12.24
CA PHE A 214 -5.32 -25.85 -13.08
C PHE A 214 -4.82 -27.13 -12.43
N ILE A 215 -5.75 -28.00 -12.02
CA ILE A 215 -5.43 -29.25 -11.30
C ILE A 215 -5.98 -30.40 -12.14
N ILE A 216 -5.10 -31.29 -12.58
CA ILE A 216 -5.46 -32.49 -13.31
C ILE A 216 -5.21 -33.67 -12.39
N SER A 217 -6.29 -34.36 -11.97
CA SER A 217 -6.23 -35.46 -11.01
C SER A 217 -7.39 -36.43 -11.23
N ASP A 218 -7.13 -37.68 -11.02
CA ASP A 218 -8.17 -38.72 -11.03
C ASP A 218 -9.06 -38.62 -9.79
N LYS A 219 -8.56 -37.99 -8.71
CA LYS A 219 -9.30 -37.74 -7.47
C LYS A 219 -9.93 -36.34 -7.41
N TYR A 220 -10.35 -35.83 -8.55
CA TYR A 220 -10.86 -34.47 -8.67
C TYR A 220 -12.08 -34.19 -7.78
N GLU A 221 -12.93 -35.19 -7.50
CA GLU A 221 -14.12 -35.03 -6.65
C GLU A 221 -13.74 -34.76 -5.18
N GLU A 222 -12.77 -35.52 -4.62
CA GLU A 222 -12.29 -35.35 -3.26
C GLU A 222 -11.66 -33.98 -3.05
N ILE A 223 -10.78 -33.59 -3.98
CA ILE A 223 -10.15 -32.27 -4.00
C ILE A 223 -11.21 -31.17 -4.06
N SER A 224 -12.19 -31.31 -4.98
CA SER A 224 -13.26 -30.33 -5.15
C SER A 224 -14.12 -30.18 -3.90
N ARG A 225 -14.51 -31.30 -3.28
CA ARG A 225 -15.33 -31.29 -2.07
C ARG A 225 -14.63 -30.54 -0.92
N THR A 226 -13.35 -30.81 -0.73
CA THR A 226 -12.56 -30.17 0.34
C THR A 226 -12.36 -28.69 0.10
N ILE A 227 -12.04 -28.25 -1.14
CA ILE A 227 -11.88 -26.84 -1.43
C ILE A 227 -13.25 -26.11 -1.40
N ALA A 228 -14.33 -26.73 -1.91
CA ALA A 228 -15.66 -26.12 -1.90
C ALA A 228 -16.19 -25.91 -0.47
N SER A 229 -15.82 -26.76 0.49
CA SER A 229 -16.20 -26.57 1.90
C SER A 229 -15.70 -25.27 2.52
N THR A 230 -14.68 -24.65 1.92
CA THR A 230 -14.17 -23.33 2.33
C THR A 230 -14.91 -22.15 1.66
N GLY A 231 -15.98 -22.41 0.92
CA GLY A 231 -16.76 -21.40 0.22
C GLY A 231 -16.10 -20.87 -1.07
N ARG A 232 -15.13 -21.60 -1.62
CA ARG A 232 -14.46 -21.23 -2.89
C ARG A 232 -15.13 -21.95 -4.07
N GLY A 233 -15.36 -21.17 -5.13
CA GLY A 233 -15.88 -21.70 -6.38
C GLY A 233 -14.85 -22.56 -7.12
N ILE A 234 -15.31 -23.68 -7.67
CA ILE A 234 -14.52 -24.58 -8.50
C ILE A 234 -15.28 -24.82 -9.78
N THR A 235 -14.57 -24.80 -10.88
CA THR A 235 -15.13 -25.19 -12.20
C THR A 235 -14.41 -26.44 -12.66
N VAL A 236 -15.18 -27.46 -13.02
CA VAL A 236 -14.65 -28.69 -13.60
C VAL A 236 -14.75 -28.58 -15.12
N LEU A 237 -13.61 -28.65 -15.78
CA LEU A 237 -13.52 -28.72 -17.23
C LEU A 237 -13.22 -30.18 -17.64
N THR A 238 -13.77 -30.58 -18.77
CA THR A 238 -13.45 -31.87 -19.37
C THR A 238 -12.47 -31.66 -20.50
N GLY A 239 -11.35 -32.34 -20.47
CA GLY A 239 -10.33 -32.32 -21.50
C GLY A 239 -10.02 -33.75 -21.98
N ILE A 240 -9.47 -33.89 -23.17
CA ILE A 240 -9.01 -35.18 -23.72
C ILE A 240 -7.49 -35.13 -23.84
N GLY A 241 -6.82 -36.09 -23.20
CA GLY A 241 -5.38 -36.26 -23.36
C GLY A 241 -5.02 -36.57 -24.79
N TRP A 242 -4.21 -35.69 -25.42
CA TRP A 242 -3.90 -35.90 -26.87
C TRP A 242 -3.19 -37.23 -27.13
N TYR A 243 -2.28 -37.63 -26.27
CA TYR A 243 -1.51 -38.88 -26.42
C TYR A 243 -2.28 -40.08 -25.94
N THR A 244 -2.89 -40.02 -24.76
CA THR A 244 -3.61 -41.17 -24.15
C THR A 244 -4.99 -41.39 -24.73
N LYS A 245 -5.59 -40.37 -25.39
CA LYS A 245 -6.98 -40.33 -25.86
C LYS A 245 -8.03 -40.52 -24.75
N GLU A 246 -7.63 -40.41 -23.49
CA GLU A 246 -8.49 -40.53 -22.33
C GLU A 246 -9.10 -39.21 -21.95
N GLU A 247 -10.32 -39.24 -21.44
CA GLU A 247 -10.99 -38.10 -20.84
C GLU A 247 -10.40 -37.82 -19.48
N ARG A 248 -10.06 -36.55 -19.22
CA ARG A 248 -9.52 -36.09 -17.93
C ARG A 248 -10.30 -34.91 -17.44
N LYS A 249 -10.53 -34.86 -16.12
CA LYS A 249 -11.15 -33.72 -15.43
C LYS A 249 -10.09 -32.76 -14.96
N ILE A 250 -10.29 -31.49 -15.29
CA ILE A 250 -9.41 -30.39 -14.97
C ILE A 250 -10.17 -29.45 -14.03
N LEU A 251 -9.68 -29.28 -12.82
CA LEU A 251 -10.24 -28.31 -11.89
C LEU A 251 -9.63 -26.94 -12.12
N VAL A 252 -10.46 -25.94 -12.30
CA VAL A 252 -10.08 -24.55 -12.32
C VAL A 252 -10.53 -23.91 -11.01
N VAL A 253 -9.55 -23.45 -10.22
CA VAL A 253 -9.79 -22.86 -8.90
C VAL A 253 -9.16 -21.48 -8.84
N LEU A 254 -9.96 -20.48 -8.47
CA LEU A 254 -9.50 -19.13 -8.25
C LEU A 254 -9.50 -18.84 -6.74
N VAL A 255 -8.35 -18.51 -6.19
CA VAL A 255 -8.19 -18.19 -4.76
C VAL A 255 -7.30 -16.97 -4.57
N ARG A 256 -7.38 -16.33 -3.41
CA ARG A 256 -6.40 -15.30 -3.04
C ARG A 256 -5.03 -15.94 -2.80
N ARG A 257 -3.96 -15.24 -3.13
CA ARG A 257 -2.58 -15.75 -2.98
C ARG A 257 -2.29 -16.35 -1.61
N ARG A 258 -2.81 -15.76 -0.54
CA ARG A 258 -2.65 -16.25 0.84
C ARG A 258 -3.27 -17.64 1.10
N GLU A 259 -4.21 -18.06 0.27
CA GLU A 259 -4.91 -19.35 0.37
C GLU A 259 -4.22 -20.44 -0.47
N SER A 260 -3.25 -20.07 -1.28
CA SER A 260 -2.49 -21.00 -2.14
C SER A 260 -1.84 -22.16 -1.36
N PRO A 261 -1.20 -21.94 -0.18
CA PRO A 261 -0.62 -23.05 0.59
C PRO A 261 -1.67 -24.07 1.05
N PHE A 262 -2.89 -23.63 1.37
CA PHE A 262 -4.00 -24.52 1.72
C PHE A 262 -4.40 -25.39 0.52
N VAL A 263 -4.57 -24.79 -0.66
CA VAL A 263 -4.92 -25.52 -1.89
C VAL A 263 -3.87 -26.58 -2.21
N PHE A 264 -2.59 -26.24 -2.13
CA PHE A 264 -1.51 -27.23 -2.33
C PHE A 264 -1.55 -28.37 -1.32
N ARG A 265 -1.85 -28.08 -0.06
CA ARG A 265 -1.98 -29.11 0.99
C ARG A 265 -3.11 -30.09 0.65
N VAL A 266 -4.29 -29.57 0.31
CA VAL A 266 -5.45 -30.40 -0.07
C VAL A 266 -5.12 -31.30 -1.25
N ILE A 267 -4.47 -30.75 -2.28
CA ILE A 267 -4.09 -31.55 -3.45
C ILE A 267 -3.10 -32.66 -3.07
N LYS A 268 -2.07 -32.31 -2.30
CA LYS A 268 -1.03 -33.27 -1.87
C LYS A 268 -1.59 -34.39 -0.99
N GLU A 269 -2.54 -34.08 -0.12
CA GLU A 269 -3.20 -35.07 0.75
C GLU A 269 -4.12 -35.99 -0.03
N ALA A 270 -4.89 -35.45 -0.99
CA ALA A 270 -5.82 -36.25 -1.80
C ALA A 270 -5.10 -37.05 -2.90
N ASP A 271 -4.24 -36.40 -3.68
CA ASP A 271 -3.54 -37.02 -4.81
C ASP A 271 -2.12 -36.46 -4.98
N PRO A 272 -1.10 -37.14 -4.41
CA PRO A 272 0.30 -36.72 -4.56
C PRO A 272 0.83 -36.73 -6.01
N LYS A 273 0.11 -37.40 -6.95
CA LYS A 273 0.48 -37.52 -8.36
C LYS A 273 -0.24 -36.51 -9.25
N ALA A 274 -1.12 -35.66 -8.67
CA ALA A 274 -1.84 -34.67 -9.43
C ALA A 274 -0.90 -33.69 -10.16
N LEU A 275 -1.19 -33.39 -11.40
CA LEU A 275 -0.51 -32.32 -12.12
C LEU A 275 -1.16 -30.97 -11.78
N VAL A 276 -0.36 -30.06 -11.25
CA VAL A 276 -0.83 -28.75 -10.79
C VAL A 276 -0.07 -27.64 -11.49
N SER A 277 -0.80 -26.78 -12.17
CA SER A 277 -0.28 -25.51 -12.68
C SER A 277 -0.88 -24.35 -11.92
N GLN A 278 -0.03 -23.45 -11.43
CA GLN A 278 -0.44 -22.22 -10.76
C GLN A 278 0.03 -21.00 -11.54
N SER A 279 -0.89 -20.09 -11.82
CA SER A 279 -0.59 -18.81 -12.44
C SER A 279 -1.11 -17.64 -11.61
N LYS A 280 -0.37 -16.51 -11.65
CA LYS A 280 -0.85 -15.25 -11.05
C LYS A 280 -1.90 -14.65 -11.97
N VAL A 281 -2.99 -14.17 -11.38
CA VAL A 281 -4.04 -13.44 -12.09
C VAL A 281 -3.99 -11.98 -11.66
N VAL A 282 -3.89 -11.08 -12.64
CA VAL A 282 -3.73 -9.64 -12.40
C VAL A 282 -4.99 -9.03 -11.77
N GLY A 283 -6.18 -9.56 -12.07
CA GLY A 283 -7.43 -9.13 -11.46
C GLY A 283 -8.48 -10.23 -11.54
N VAL A 284 -9.20 -10.42 -10.45
CA VAL A 284 -10.39 -11.28 -10.38
C VAL A 284 -11.50 -10.43 -9.80
N PHE A 285 -12.60 -10.31 -10.53
CA PHE A 285 -13.75 -9.50 -10.15
C PHE A 285 -15.00 -10.37 -10.06
N GLY A 286 -15.88 -10.07 -9.12
CA GLY A 286 -17.13 -10.79 -8.94
C GLY A 286 -17.27 -11.41 -7.55
N ASN A 287 -18.18 -12.39 -7.41
CA ASN A 287 -18.51 -13.00 -6.13
C ASN A 287 -17.28 -13.59 -5.40
N GLY A 288 -17.00 -13.08 -4.21
CA GLY A 288 -15.87 -13.51 -3.39
C GLY A 288 -14.54 -12.78 -3.68
N PHE A 289 -14.50 -11.90 -4.70
CA PHE A 289 -13.37 -11.09 -5.12
C PHE A 289 -13.71 -9.60 -5.18
N ASP A 290 -12.87 -8.81 -5.83
CA ASP A 290 -13.08 -7.37 -5.94
C ASP A 290 -14.31 -7.04 -6.81
N HIS A 291 -14.97 -5.92 -6.52
CA HIS A 291 -16.11 -5.46 -7.32
C HIS A 291 -15.66 -4.92 -8.68
N ILE A 292 -16.45 -5.20 -9.73
CA ILE A 292 -16.27 -4.57 -11.04
C ILE A 292 -16.51 -3.08 -10.86
N LYS A 293 -15.50 -2.25 -11.17
CA LYS A 293 -15.68 -0.79 -11.20
C LYS A 293 -16.57 -0.47 -12.40
N ALA A 294 -17.80 0.01 -12.17
CA ALA A 294 -18.60 0.58 -13.25
C ALA A 294 -17.85 1.82 -13.79
N LYS A 295 -17.64 1.84 -15.10
CA LYS A 295 -17.11 3.01 -15.80
C LYS A 295 -18.10 4.15 -15.82
#